data_a4c4270b53100b81b7adc166bd919a0b
#
_entry.id   a4c4270b53100b81b7adc166bd919a0b
#
_cell.length_a   1.000
_cell.length_b   1.000
_cell.length_c   1.000
_cell.angle_alpha   90.00
_cell.angle_beta   90.00
_cell.angle_gamma   90.00
#
_symmetry.space_group_name_H-M   'P 1'
#
loop_
_entity.id
_entity.type
_entity.pdbx_description
1 polymer ?
#
loop_
_entity_poly.entity_id
_entity_poly.type
_entity_poly.pdbx_seq_one_letter_code
_entity_poly.pdbx_strand_id
1 'polypeptide(L)'
;MKDGIYLIKKWQIGTPDPAAADVLSRQGGLSVLAAKALASRGIDTIEKAADFFGQNDDEQYSDPFLIRDMDKACDAVSEAVENGTLICIYGDYDCDGVTATAVLSGYLTDIGGNVMTYINEREEGYGMNSGAVRKLAEQGVGLIVTVDNGIAAVAEAELCKELGIALVITDHHQPGENLPDALAVVDPHRADCPSIYKDLCGCGLALKLIAAMEGGDMDCAVEQFSDLAAVATVADVVPLTGENRTLVRDGLHYLENTENMGLRALIGKAGLKLSLIHISEPTRQAE
;
A
#
# COMPACT_ATOMS: atom_id res chain seq x y z
N MET A 1 -45.71 9.66 12.42
CA MET A 1 -45.46 8.53 11.51
C MET A 1 -44.30 8.94 10.63
N LYS A 2 -43.11 8.33 10.79
CA LYS A 2 -41.95 8.58 9.95
C LYS A 2 -42.03 7.58 8.81
N ASP A 3 -42.36 8.07 7.62
CA ASP A 3 -42.32 7.26 6.40
C ASP A 3 -40.86 6.91 6.11
N GLY A 4 -40.45 5.69 6.47
CA GLY A 4 -39.14 5.15 6.13
C GLY A 4 -39.10 4.89 4.63
N ILE A 5 -38.24 5.60 3.90
CA ILE A 5 -37.93 5.28 2.52
C ILE A 5 -37.17 3.96 2.52
N TYR A 6 -37.85 2.86 2.26
CA TYR A 6 -37.22 1.58 1.99
C TYR A 6 -36.57 1.64 0.61
N LEU A 7 -35.26 1.81 0.55
CA LEU A 7 -34.49 1.63 -0.66
C LEU A 7 -34.54 0.14 -1.05
N ILE A 8 -35.35 -0.19 -2.04
CA ILE A 8 -35.36 -1.53 -2.62
C ILE A 8 -34.06 -1.71 -3.39
N LYS A 9 -33.11 -2.46 -2.80
CA LYS A 9 -31.88 -2.84 -3.47
C LYS A 9 -32.22 -3.72 -4.67
N LYS A 10 -31.90 -3.26 -5.89
CA LYS A 10 -32.07 -4.04 -7.10
C LYS A 10 -30.77 -4.80 -7.38
N TRP A 11 -30.83 -6.12 -7.33
CA TRP A 11 -29.71 -6.97 -7.72
C TRP A 11 -29.52 -6.91 -9.23
N GLN A 12 -28.28 -6.63 -9.65
CA GLN A 12 -27.86 -6.71 -11.05
C GLN A 12 -26.84 -7.83 -11.16
N ILE A 13 -27.25 -8.95 -11.73
CA ILE A 13 -26.38 -10.12 -11.93
C ILE A 13 -25.67 -9.92 -13.26
N GLY A 14 -24.34 -9.90 -13.25
CA GLY A 14 -23.54 -9.87 -14.46
C GLY A 14 -23.79 -11.14 -15.30
N THR A 15 -23.80 -11.00 -16.61
CA THR A 15 -23.90 -12.10 -17.56
C THR A 15 -22.48 -12.50 -17.99
N PRO A 16 -21.91 -13.57 -17.44
CA PRO A 16 -20.59 -14.05 -17.86
C PRO A 16 -20.66 -14.52 -19.32
N ASP A 17 -19.54 -14.36 -20.06
CA ASP A 17 -19.41 -14.99 -21.36
C ASP A 17 -19.50 -16.50 -21.22
N PRO A 18 -20.51 -17.17 -21.84
CA PRO A 18 -20.70 -18.60 -21.72
C PRO A 18 -19.53 -19.41 -22.31
N ALA A 19 -18.85 -18.90 -23.35
CA ALA A 19 -17.72 -19.58 -23.97
C ALA A 19 -16.50 -19.56 -23.04
N ALA A 20 -16.20 -18.42 -22.44
CA ALA A 20 -15.14 -18.28 -21.46
C ALA A 20 -15.40 -19.17 -20.22
N ALA A 21 -16.62 -19.16 -19.70
CA ALA A 21 -16.99 -20.02 -18.57
C ALA A 21 -16.86 -21.52 -18.91
N ASP A 22 -17.18 -21.94 -20.14
CA ASP A 22 -17.01 -23.33 -20.58
C ASP A 22 -15.53 -23.73 -20.68
N VAL A 23 -14.68 -22.86 -21.24
CA VAL A 23 -13.22 -23.07 -21.30
C VAL A 23 -12.64 -23.21 -19.89
N LEU A 24 -12.93 -22.28 -18.99
CA LEU A 24 -12.44 -22.29 -17.61
C LEU A 24 -12.91 -23.55 -16.85
N SER A 25 -14.15 -23.99 -17.09
CA SER A 25 -14.67 -25.19 -16.43
C SER A 25 -14.10 -26.48 -16.99
N ARG A 26 -14.12 -26.67 -18.32
CA ARG A 26 -13.72 -27.96 -18.93
C ARG A 26 -12.23 -28.14 -19.05
N GLN A 27 -11.49 -27.09 -19.40
CA GLN A 27 -10.05 -27.14 -19.61
C GLN A 27 -9.27 -26.70 -18.36
N GLY A 28 -9.78 -25.70 -17.61
CA GLY A 28 -9.17 -25.22 -16.37
C GLY A 28 -9.55 -26.05 -15.13
N GLY A 29 -10.44 -27.05 -15.26
CA GLY A 29 -10.83 -27.93 -14.15
C GLY A 29 -11.66 -27.24 -13.05
N LEU A 30 -12.20 -26.04 -13.31
CA LEU A 30 -12.94 -25.27 -12.32
C LEU A 30 -14.41 -25.73 -12.26
N SER A 31 -15.04 -25.59 -11.09
CA SER A 31 -16.48 -25.78 -11.00
C SER A 31 -17.21 -24.76 -11.90
N VAL A 32 -18.38 -25.15 -12.43
CA VAL A 32 -19.17 -24.28 -13.31
C VAL A 32 -19.48 -22.93 -12.65
N LEU A 33 -19.71 -22.92 -11.34
CA LEU A 33 -19.98 -21.69 -10.58
C LEU A 33 -18.74 -20.79 -10.50
N ALA A 34 -17.58 -21.36 -10.16
CA ALA A 34 -16.32 -20.63 -10.12
C ALA A 34 -15.95 -20.06 -11.49
N ALA A 35 -16.07 -20.87 -12.56
CA ALA A 35 -15.82 -20.44 -13.92
C ALA A 35 -16.71 -19.25 -14.35
N LYS A 36 -18.01 -19.30 -14.03
CA LYS A 36 -18.92 -18.18 -14.28
C LYS A 36 -18.57 -16.94 -13.48
N ALA A 37 -18.18 -17.11 -12.21
CA ALA A 37 -17.79 -16.00 -11.34
C ALA A 37 -16.50 -15.30 -11.85
N LEU A 38 -15.53 -16.07 -12.32
CA LEU A 38 -14.30 -15.55 -12.93
C LEU A 38 -14.58 -14.84 -14.27
N ALA A 39 -15.34 -15.51 -15.16
CA ALA A 39 -15.69 -14.93 -16.45
C ALA A 39 -16.49 -13.61 -16.30
N SER A 40 -17.36 -13.49 -15.29
CA SER A 40 -18.08 -12.24 -15.01
C SER A 40 -17.19 -11.10 -14.50
N ARG A 41 -15.95 -11.40 -14.11
CA ARG A 41 -14.89 -10.44 -13.70
C ARG A 41 -13.86 -10.17 -14.79
N GLY A 42 -14.08 -10.67 -16.01
CA GLY A 42 -13.15 -10.53 -17.13
C GLY A 42 -11.95 -11.49 -17.09
N ILE A 43 -11.97 -12.48 -16.18
CA ILE A 43 -11.00 -13.57 -16.14
C ILE A 43 -11.56 -14.67 -17.06
N ASP A 44 -11.18 -14.60 -18.32
CA ASP A 44 -11.81 -15.33 -19.43
C ASP A 44 -10.89 -16.38 -20.07
N THR A 45 -9.62 -16.45 -19.65
CA THR A 45 -8.66 -17.45 -20.11
C THR A 45 -8.07 -18.26 -18.96
N ILE A 46 -7.44 -19.39 -19.28
CA ILE A 46 -6.77 -20.25 -18.29
C ILE A 46 -5.56 -19.53 -17.70
N GLU A 47 -4.82 -18.79 -18.51
CA GLU A 47 -3.66 -18.02 -18.10
C GLU A 47 -4.07 -16.95 -17.07
N LYS A 48 -5.10 -16.17 -17.37
CA LYS A 48 -5.62 -15.17 -16.41
C LYS A 48 -6.15 -15.82 -15.14
N ALA A 49 -6.73 -17.01 -15.21
CA ALA A 49 -7.19 -17.75 -14.05
C ALA A 49 -5.98 -18.27 -13.22
N ALA A 50 -4.93 -18.75 -13.88
CA ALA A 50 -3.69 -19.16 -13.23
C ALA A 50 -3.03 -17.98 -12.51
N ASP A 51 -2.92 -16.81 -13.16
CA ASP A 51 -2.44 -15.57 -12.53
C ASP A 51 -3.29 -15.17 -11.33
N PHE A 52 -4.62 -15.21 -11.48
CA PHE A 52 -5.55 -14.89 -10.39
C PHE A 52 -5.40 -15.81 -9.18
N PHE A 53 -5.08 -17.08 -9.40
CA PHE A 53 -4.83 -18.05 -8.32
C PHE A 53 -3.38 -18.08 -7.85
N GLY A 54 -2.48 -17.29 -8.43
CA GLY A 54 -1.06 -17.24 -8.07
C GLY A 54 -0.32 -18.53 -8.43
N GLN A 55 -0.69 -19.17 -9.55
CA GLN A 55 -0.05 -20.40 -10.01
C GLN A 55 1.11 -20.16 -10.96
N ASN A 56 1.30 -18.92 -11.42
CA ASN A 56 2.47 -18.51 -12.21
C ASN A 56 3.51 -17.96 -11.25
N ASP A 57 4.41 -18.84 -10.79
CA ASP A 57 5.35 -18.56 -9.70
C ASP A 57 6.55 -17.68 -10.09
N ASP A 58 6.72 -17.33 -11.37
CA ASP A 58 8.00 -16.76 -11.83
C ASP A 58 8.14 -15.23 -11.63
N GLU A 59 7.06 -14.46 -11.37
CA GLU A 59 7.16 -13.03 -11.08
C GLU A 59 5.96 -12.55 -10.22
N GLN A 60 5.98 -12.89 -8.93
CA GLN A 60 4.90 -12.48 -8.02
C GLN A 60 4.92 -10.98 -7.71
N TYR A 61 6.11 -10.39 -7.71
CA TYR A 61 6.35 -8.97 -7.44
C TYR A 61 7.26 -8.37 -8.50
N SER A 62 6.90 -7.20 -9.04
CA SER A 62 7.74 -6.47 -9.96
C SER A 62 8.96 -5.87 -9.25
N ASP A 63 10.02 -5.67 -10.01
CA ASP A 63 11.22 -4.98 -9.54
C ASP A 63 10.86 -3.58 -9.02
N PRO A 64 11.19 -3.24 -7.75
CA PRO A 64 10.89 -1.93 -7.17
C PRO A 64 11.52 -0.78 -7.95
N PHE A 65 12.65 -0.99 -8.60
CA PHE A 65 13.34 0.03 -9.41
C PHE A 65 12.61 0.39 -10.72
N LEU A 66 11.55 -0.34 -11.08
CA LEU A 66 10.64 0.08 -12.16
C LEU A 66 9.74 1.26 -11.75
N ILE A 67 9.64 1.57 -10.46
CA ILE A 67 8.93 2.77 -10.02
C ILE A 67 9.88 3.97 -10.13
N ARG A 68 9.40 5.02 -10.79
CA ARG A 68 10.21 6.22 -11.04
C ARG A 68 10.72 6.81 -9.72
N ASP A 69 11.99 7.25 -9.72
CA ASP A 69 12.73 7.84 -8.61
C ASP A 69 12.92 6.92 -7.38
N MET A 70 12.62 5.61 -7.49
CA MET A 70 12.86 4.65 -6.40
C MET A 70 14.36 4.55 -6.06
N ASP A 71 15.22 4.57 -7.05
CA ASP A 71 16.68 4.62 -6.90
C ASP A 71 17.13 5.83 -6.08
N LYS A 72 16.63 7.02 -6.42
CA LYS A 72 16.95 8.25 -5.69
C LYS A 72 16.39 8.25 -4.27
N ALA A 73 15.19 7.68 -4.07
CA ALA A 73 14.61 7.55 -2.74
C ALA A 73 15.45 6.63 -1.86
N CYS A 74 15.85 5.48 -2.40
CA CYS A 74 16.74 4.53 -1.75
C CYS A 74 18.08 5.19 -1.36
N ASP A 75 18.73 5.86 -2.31
CA ASP A 75 20.00 6.56 -2.06
C ASP A 75 19.87 7.62 -0.96
N ALA A 76 18.85 8.48 -1.04
CA ALA A 76 18.63 9.55 -0.08
C ALA A 76 18.35 9.02 1.34
N VAL A 77 17.55 7.97 1.47
CA VAL A 77 17.25 7.36 2.77
C VAL A 77 18.48 6.64 3.34
N SER A 78 19.21 5.88 2.49
CA SER A 78 20.43 5.19 2.91
C SER A 78 21.50 6.16 3.37
N GLU A 79 21.74 7.25 2.62
CA GLU A 79 22.68 8.32 3.02
C GLU A 79 22.28 8.95 4.35
N ALA A 80 21.00 9.21 4.58
CA ALA A 80 20.49 9.76 5.83
C ALA A 80 20.71 8.81 7.01
N VAL A 81 20.52 7.49 6.83
CA VAL A 81 20.81 6.48 7.84
C VAL A 81 22.30 6.45 8.15
N GLU A 82 23.16 6.38 7.14
CA GLU A 82 24.61 6.33 7.31
C GLU A 82 25.16 7.57 8.03
N ASN A 83 24.60 8.75 7.74
CA ASN A 83 25.01 10.02 8.37
C ASN A 83 24.39 10.25 9.74
N GLY A 84 23.51 9.37 10.24
CA GLY A 84 22.77 9.57 11.50
C GLY A 84 21.81 10.75 11.48
N THR A 85 21.38 11.17 10.28
CA THR A 85 20.43 12.27 10.09
C THR A 85 19.10 11.90 10.75
N LEU A 86 18.46 12.87 11.45
CA LEU A 86 17.12 12.66 11.98
C LEU A 86 16.11 12.58 10.83
N ILE A 87 15.51 11.40 10.64
CA ILE A 87 14.54 11.11 9.59
C ILE A 87 13.14 11.15 10.20
N CYS A 88 12.23 11.92 9.60
CA CYS A 88 10.82 11.90 9.95
C CYS A 88 10.03 11.10 8.90
N ILE A 89 9.39 10.01 9.32
CA ILE A 89 8.38 9.34 8.50
C ILE A 89 7.05 10.06 8.72
N TYR A 90 6.58 10.70 7.66
CA TYR A 90 5.38 11.54 7.69
C TYR A 90 4.23 10.80 7.02
N GLY A 91 3.32 10.24 7.80
CA GLY A 91 2.17 9.46 7.32
C GLY A 91 0.84 10.19 7.42
N ASP A 92 -0.19 9.61 6.82
CA ASP A 92 -1.57 10.02 7.03
C ASP A 92 -2.23 9.25 8.18
N TYR A 93 -3.38 9.72 8.63
CA TYR A 93 -4.10 9.24 9.81
C TYR A 93 -5.02 8.04 9.56
N ASP A 94 -5.16 7.57 8.33
CA ASP A 94 -5.97 6.40 8.02
C ASP A 94 -5.20 5.07 8.22
N CYS A 95 -5.82 3.96 7.85
CA CYS A 95 -5.23 2.65 8.07
C CYS A 95 -3.99 2.44 7.22
N ASP A 96 -3.96 2.92 5.97
CA ASP A 96 -2.84 2.77 5.07
C ASP A 96 -1.66 3.64 5.52
N GLY A 97 -1.87 4.93 5.78
CA GLY A 97 -0.83 5.84 6.26
C GLY A 97 -0.23 5.43 7.59
N VAL A 98 -1.05 4.98 8.55
CA VAL A 98 -0.57 4.49 9.85
C VAL A 98 0.27 3.22 9.71
N THR A 99 -0.18 2.26 8.90
CA THR A 99 0.57 1.01 8.69
C THR A 99 1.84 1.24 7.87
N ALA A 100 1.79 2.07 6.82
CA ALA A 100 2.96 2.47 6.04
C ALA A 100 4.02 3.15 6.93
N THR A 101 3.57 4.05 7.84
CA THR A 101 4.44 4.69 8.84
C THR A 101 5.08 3.66 9.75
N ALA A 102 4.31 2.70 10.27
CA ALA A 102 4.81 1.66 11.18
C ALA A 102 5.84 0.76 10.48
N VAL A 103 5.55 0.34 9.25
CA VAL A 103 6.42 -0.52 8.43
C VAL A 103 7.75 0.17 8.16
N LEU A 104 7.73 1.36 7.57
CA LEU A 104 8.96 2.04 7.18
C LEU A 104 9.78 2.50 8.39
N SER A 105 9.12 3.03 9.45
CA SER A 105 9.84 3.43 10.66
C SER A 105 10.44 2.24 11.42
N GLY A 106 9.74 1.12 11.45
CA GLY A 106 10.25 -0.13 12.04
C GLY A 106 11.51 -0.59 11.33
N TYR A 107 11.44 -0.76 10.02
CA TYR A 107 12.58 -1.18 9.21
C TYR A 107 13.79 -0.24 9.37
N LEU A 108 13.59 1.08 9.23
CA LEU A 108 14.69 2.04 9.35
C LEU A 108 15.30 2.05 10.76
N THR A 109 14.49 1.82 11.80
CA THR A 109 14.99 1.70 13.17
C THR A 109 15.85 0.43 13.33
N ASP A 110 15.42 -0.69 12.77
CA ASP A 110 16.11 -1.98 12.85
C ASP A 110 17.48 -1.93 12.16
N ILE A 111 17.61 -1.18 11.07
CA ILE A 111 18.91 -0.96 10.40
C ILE A 111 19.75 0.18 11.03
N GLY A 112 19.31 0.72 12.17
CA GLY A 112 20.08 1.72 12.96
C GLY A 112 19.83 3.18 12.58
N GLY A 113 18.79 3.47 11.81
CA GLY A 113 18.38 4.85 11.47
C GLY A 113 17.91 5.63 12.70
N ASN A 114 18.18 6.94 12.70
CA ASN A 114 17.67 7.88 13.69
C ASN A 114 16.30 8.39 13.25
N VAL A 115 15.23 7.71 13.69
CA VAL A 115 13.88 7.85 13.13
C VAL A 115 12.89 8.43 14.14
N MET A 116 12.07 9.34 13.68
CA MET A 116 10.84 9.75 14.36
C MET A 116 9.65 9.62 13.38
N THR A 117 8.45 9.61 13.93
CA THR A 117 7.21 9.55 13.14
C THR A 117 6.36 10.77 13.38
N TYR A 118 5.64 11.20 12.35
CA TYR A 118 4.62 12.23 12.44
C TYR A 118 3.39 11.76 11.66
N ILE A 119 2.25 11.77 12.30
CA ILE A 119 0.94 11.50 11.69
C ILE A 119 0.04 12.68 12.01
N ASN A 120 -0.60 13.26 11.00
CA ASN A 120 -1.51 14.36 11.18
C ASN A 120 -2.66 14.00 12.13
N GLU A 121 -3.06 14.96 12.95
CA GLU A 121 -4.38 14.90 13.59
C GLU A 121 -5.46 15.22 12.53
N ARG A 122 -6.66 14.66 12.71
CA ARG A 122 -7.76 14.87 11.73
C ARG A 122 -8.13 16.34 11.56
N GLU A 123 -7.93 17.14 12.59
CA GLU A 123 -8.16 18.59 12.61
C GLU A 123 -7.12 19.37 11.78
N GLU A 124 -5.94 18.81 11.57
CA GLU A 124 -4.87 19.40 10.74
C GLU A 124 -5.11 19.21 9.24
N GLY A 125 -6.04 18.33 8.87
CA GLY A 125 -6.37 18.00 7.48
C GLY A 125 -5.54 16.84 6.93
N TYR A 126 -5.78 16.53 5.67
CA TYR A 126 -5.11 15.45 4.94
C TYR A 126 -3.77 15.94 4.36
N GLY A 127 -2.76 15.06 4.39
CA GLY A 127 -1.47 15.28 3.76
C GLY A 127 -0.51 16.20 4.52
N MET A 128 0.58 16.60 3.89
CA MET A 128 1.55 17.51 4.50
C MET A 128 0.93 18.89 4.77
N ASN A 129 1.38 19.51 5.87
CA ASN A 129 1.02 20.89 6.16
C ASN A 129 2.23 21.71 6.60
N SER A 130 2.23 23.00 6.25
CA SER A 130 3.33 23.91 6.52
C SER A 130 3.64 24.12 8.01
N GLY A 131 2.64 23.96 8.89
CA GLY A 131 2.81 24.05 10.35
C GLY A 131 3.62 22.88 10.88
N ALA A 132 3.32 21.66 10.43
CA ALA A 132 4.06 20.46 10.78
C ALA A 132 5.52 20.54 10.26
N VAL A 133 5.72 20.96 9.00
CA VAL A 133 7.07 21.11 8.43
C VAL A 133 7.94 22.04 9.28
N ARG A 134 7.39 23.18 9.73
CA ARG A 134 8.14 24.12 10.62
C ARG A 134 8.47 23.49 11.97
N LYS A 135 7.53 22.77 12.59
CA LYS A 135 7.78 22.05 13.86
C LYS A 135 8.88 21.02 13.71
N LEU A 136 8.89 20.27 12.59
CA LEU A 136 9.90 19.25 12.30
C LEU A 136 11.28 19.89 12.09
N ALA A 137 11.35 21.05 11.42
CA ALA A 137 12.58 21.82 11.29
C ALA A 137 13.15 22.25 12.66
N GLU A 138 12.30 22.74 13.57
CA GLU A 138 12.69 23.13 14.94
C GLU A 138 13.22 21.94 15.75
N GLN A 139 12.77 20.71 15.44
CA GLN A 139 13.24 19.48 16.06
C GLN A 139 14.54 18.94 15.45
N GLY A 140 15.05 19.58 14.40
CA GLY A 140 16.29 19.19 13.76
C GLY A 140 16.14 18.06 12.74
N VAL A 141 14.95 17.84 12.21
CA VAL A 141 14.71 16.85 11.13
C VAL A 141 15.50 17.29 9.89
N GLY A 142 16.32 16.40 9.36
CA GLY A 142 17.11 16.64 8.17
C GLY A 142 16.52 15.99 6.92
N LEU A 143 15.73 14.93 7.07
CA LEU A 143 15.02 14.26 5.99
C LEU A 143 13.57 13.98 6.40
N ILE A 144 12.61 14.36 5.56
CA ILE A 144 11.23 13.90 5.64
C ILE A 144 11.02 12.85 4.53
N VAL A 145 10.49 11.70 4.91
CA VAL A 145 9.98 10.69 3.98
C VAL A 145 8.47 10.61 4.19
N THR A 146 7.69 11.01 3.20
CA THR A 146 6.23 10.86 3.28
C THR A 146 5.83 9.43 2.90
N VAL A 147 4.80 8.92 3.50
CA VAL A 147 4.16 7.64 3.15
C VAL A 147 2.65 7.84 3.06
N ASP A 148 2.07 7.39 1.95
CA ASP A 148 0.64 7.51 1.68
C ASP A 148 0.13 8.95 1.57
N ASN A 149 1.01 9.88 1.31
CA ASN A 149 0.69 11.28 1.05
C ASN A 149 1.87 12.01 0.42
N GLY A 150 1.64 13.25 0.01
CA GLY A 150 2.72 14.16 -0.40
C GLY A 150 2.71 14.53 -1.88
N ILE A 151 2.06 13.75 -2.76
CA ILE A 151 2.08 14.03 -4.21
C ILE A 151 1.48 15.39 -4.58
N ALA A 152 0.63 15.93 -3.74
CA ALA A 152 0.02 17.26 -3.92
C ALA A 152 0.74 18.37 -3.12
N ALA A 153 1.77 18.06 -2.35
CA ALA A 153 2.41 18.96 -1.38
C ALA A 153 3.46 19.91 -2.01
N VAL A 154 3.08 20.61 -3.08
CA VAL A 154 4.00 21.51 -3.82
C VAL A 154 4.52 22.64 -2.94
N ALA A 155 3.64 23.28 -2.18
CA ALA A 155 4.03 24.39 -1.30
C ALA A 155 4.88 23.94 -0.11
N GLU A 156 4.59 22.76 0.43
CA GLU A 156 5.33 22.15 1.53
C GLU A 156 6.73 21.69 1.07
N ALA A 157 6.87 21.22 -0.16
CA ALA A 157 8.17 20.89 -0.75
C ALA A 157 9.07 22.12 -0.87
N GLU A 158 8.53 23.24 -1.35
CA GLU A 158 9.27 24.52 -1.37
C GLU A 158 9.66 24.97 0.06
N LEU A 159 8.75 24.82 1.02
CA LEU A 159 9.05 25.13 2.42
C LEU A 159 10.14 24.23 3.01
N CYS A 160 10.14 22.94 2.71
CA CYS A 160 11.22 22.01 3.12
C CYS A 160 12.57 22.51 2.60
N LYS A 161 12.63 22.89 1.32
CA LYS A 161 13.82 23.42 0.67
C LYS A 161 14.31 24.73 1.31
N GLU A 162 13.39 25.66 1.62
CA GLU A 162 13.71 26.91 2.34
C GLU A 162 14.30 26.65 3.73
N LEU A 163 13.81 25.60 4.42
CA LEU A 163 14.25 25.23 5.77
C LEU A 163 15.45 24.28 5.78
N GLY A 164 15.95 23.86 4.61
CA GLY A 164 17.08 22.95 4.49
C GLY A 164 16.78 21.51 4.86
N ILE A 165 15.49 21.09 4.78
CA ILE A 165 15.03 19.73 5.00
C ILE A 165 14.97 19.02 3.64
N ALA A 166 15.63 17.89 3.52
CA ALA A 166 15.48 16.99 2.37
C ALA A 166 14.09 16.36 2.38
N LEU A 167 13.50 16.15 1.20
CA LEU A 167 12.18 15.57 1.06
C LEU A 167 12.19 14.41 0.07
N VAL A 168 11.71 13.25 0.50
CA VAL A 168 11.38 12.08 -0.31
C VAL A 168 9.89 11.84 -0.19
N ILE A 169 9.20 11.74 -1.30
CA ILE A 169 7.75 11.50 -1.35
C ILE A 169 7.52 10.06 -1.81
N THR A 170 6.75 9.27 -1.04
CA THR A 170 6.16 8.02 -1.49
C THR A 170 4.64 8.12 -1.37
N ASP A 171 3.96 8.05 -2.51
CA ASP A 171 2.52 8.25 -2.59
C ASP A 171 1.92 7.42 -3.73
N HIS A 172 0.64 7.12 -3.65
CA HIS A 172 -0.08 6.35 -4.66
C HIS A 172 -1.33 7.09 -5.19
N HIS A 173 -1.56 8.30 -4.71
CA HIS A 173 -2.67 9.13 -5.16
C HIS A 173 -2.42 9.73 -6.54
N GLN A 174 -3.49 10.21 -7.20
CA GLN A 174 -3.36 10.80 -8.53
C GLN A 174 -2.57 12.10 -8.48
N PRO A 175 -1.46 12.23 -9.23
CA PRO A 175 -0.69 13.47 -9.30
C PRO A 175 -1.51 14.63 -9.87
N GLY A 176 -1.23 15.84 -9.37
CA GLY A 176 -1.72 17.08 -9.96
C GLY A 176 -0.94 17.46 -11.23
N GLU A 177 -1.21 18.68 -11.74
CA GLU A 177 -0.49 19.22 -12.91
C GLU A 177 1.00 19.46 -12.62
N ASN A 178 1.33 19.82 -11.39
CA ASN A 178 2.71 20.06 -10.95
C ASN A 178 3.09 19.07 -9.86
N LEU A 179 4.24 18.46 -10.02
CA LEU A 179 4.82 17.61 -8.99
C LEU A 179 5.58 18.48 -7.96
N PRO A 180 5.64 18.07 -6.68
CA PRO A 180 6.49 18.72 -5.68
C PRO A 180 7.99 18.66 -6.06
N ASP A 181 8.74 19.72 -5.77
CA ASP A 181 10.20 19.76 -5.97
C ASP A 181 10.90 19.08 -4.79
N ALA A 182 10.98 17.76 -4.85
CA ALA A 182 11.58 16.89 -3.85
C ALA A 182 12.79 16.13 -4.43
N LEU A 183 13.65 15.55 -3.57
CA LEU A 183 14.77 14.72 -4.00
C LEU A 183 14.31 13.51 -4.81
N ALA A 184 13.22 12.90 -4.38
CA ALA A 184 12.57 11.80 -5.08
C ALA A 184 11.05 11.93 -4.91
N VAL A 185 10.31 11.58 -5.98
CA VAL A 185 8.86 11.49 -5.95
C VAL A 185 8.48 10.11 -6.49
N VAL A 186 8.30 9.18 -5.57
CA VAL A 186 7.96 7.78 -5.86
C VAL A 186 6.44 7.64 -5.90
N ASP A 187 5.88 7.61 -7.10
CA ASP A 187 4.46 7.42 -7.32
C ASP A 187 4.21 6.68 -8.63
N PRO A 188 3.59 5.50 -8.59
CA PRO A 188 3.28 4.73 -9.80
C PRO A 188 2.36 5.45 -10.78
N HIS A 189 1.49 6.36 -10.32
CA HIS A 189 0.53 7.09 -11.14
C HIS A 189 1.13 8.26 -11.92
N ARG A 190 2.39 8.61 -11.67
CA ARG A 190 3.09 9.63 -12.48
C ARG A 190 3.08 9.23 -13.96
N ALA A 191 2.84 10.18 -14.81
CA ALA A 191 2.79 9.97 -16.25
C ALA A 191 4.11 9.44 -16.86
N ASP A 192 5.25 9.77 -16.22
CA ASP A 192 6.59 9.33 -16.62
C ASP A 192 7.07 8.08 -15.90
N CYS A 193 6.24 7.45 -15.05
CA CYS A 193 6.60 6.24 -14.33
C CYS A 193 6.45 5.00 -15.23
N PRO A 194 7.53 4.22 -15.45
CA PRO A 194 7.50 3.03 -16.29
C PRO A 194 6.84 1.80 -15.64
N SER A 195 6.63 1.80 -14.32
CA SER A 195 5.97 0.68 -13.65
C SER A 195 4.65 0.31 -14.32
N ILE A 196 4.47 -0.97 -14.60
CA ILE A 196 3.24 -1.51 -15.20
C ILE A 196 2.13 -1.69 -14.16
N TYR A 197 2.48 -1.87 -12.89
CA TYR A 197 1.52 -2.00 -11.80
C TYR A 197 1.38 -0.65 -11.09
N LYS A 198 0.15 -0.14 -11.05
CA LYS A 198 -0.16 1.23 -10.57
C LYS A 198 -0.92 1.25 -9.25
N ASP A 199 -1.58 0.15 -8.91
CA ASP A 199 -2.63 0.13 -7.88
C ASP A 199 -2.10 -0.27 -6.48
N LEU A 200 -0.79 -0.10 -6.19
CA LEU A 200 -0.29 -0.31 -4.84
C LEU A 200 -0.87 0.74 -3.89
N CYS A 201 -1.17 0.37 -2.66
CA CYS A 201 -1.45 1.31 -1.58
C CYS A 201 -0.15 1.92 -1.02
N GLY A 202 -0.23 2.94 -0.18
CA GLY A 202 0.93 3.61 0.41
C GLY A 202 1.84 2.65 1.19
N CYS A 203 1.27 1.71 1.95
CA CYS A 203 2.04 0.67 2.63
C CYS A 203 2.73 -0.31 1.66
N GLY A 204 2.08 -0.63 0.54
CA GLY A 204 2.68 -1.42 -0.54
C GLY A 204 3.89 -0.72 -1.16
N LEU A 205 3.84 0.61 -1.29
CA LEU A 205 4.99 1.40 -1.75
C LEU A 205 6.11 1.48 -0.69
N ALA A 206 5.75 1.55 0.60
CA ALA A 206 6.75 1.47 1.67
C ALA A 206 7.49 0.12 1.62
N LEU A 207 6.80 -1.00 1.36
CA LEU A 207 7.44 -2.30 1.11
C LEU A 207 8.37 -2.28 -0.10
N LYS A 208 7.97 -1.64 -1.20
CA LYS A 208 8.83 -1.49 -2.39
C LYS A 208 10.09 -0.69 -2.09
N LEU A 209 10.00 0.35 -1.26
CA LEU A 209 11.18 1.12 -0.85
C LEU A 209 12.11 0.26 0.03
N ILE A 210 11.57 -0.51 0.97
CA ILE A 210 12.35 -1.45 1.79
C ILE A 210 13.06 -2.46 0.89
N ALA A 211 12.34 -3.10 -0.03
CA ALA A 211 12.93 -4.04 -0.97
C ALA A 211 14.02 -3.40 -1.84
N ALA A 212 13.86 -2.13 -2.27
CA ALA A 212 14.88 -1.40 -3.00
C ALA A 212 16.14 -1.19 -2.16
N MET A 213 15.99 -0.87 -0.87
CA MET A 213 17.11 -0.73 0.08
C MET A 213 17.82 -2.07 0.34
N GLU A 214 17.12 -3.20 0.22
CA GLU A 214 17.65 -4.56 0.28
C GLU A 214 18.09 -5.09 -1.11
N GLY A 215 18.41 -4.18 -2.04
CA GLY A 215 18.95 -4.54 -3.36
C GLY A 215 17.92 -5.13 -4.33
N GLY A 216 16.64 -4.89 -4.11
CA GLY A 216 15.51 -5.39 -4.91
C GLY A 216 14.87 -6.66 -4.36
N ASP A 217 15.29 -7.12 -3.17
CA ASP A 217 14.77 -8.33 -2.54
C ASP A 217 13.38 -8.08 -1.91
N MET A 218 12.33 -8.44 -2.65
CA MET A 218 10.95 -8.36 -2.17
C MET A 218 10.63 -9.40 -1.10
N ASP A 219 11.28 -10.56 -1.12
CA ASP A 219 10.98 -11.65 -0.17
C ASP A 219 11.32 -11.21 1.26
N CYS A 220 12.45 -10.51 1.43
CA CYS A 220 12.85 -9.94 2.72
C CYS A 220 11.78 -8.97 3.27
N ALA A 221 11.29 -8.05 2.45
CA ALA A 221 10.28 -7.07 2.87
C ALA A 221 8.92 -7.73 3.16
N VAL A 222 8.52 -8.71 2.35
CA VAL A 222 7.27 -9.46 2.49
C VAL A 222 7.29 -10.31 3.74
N GLU A 223 8.36 -11.04 4.02
CA GLU A 223 8.49 -11.88 5.21
C GLU A 223 8.32 -11.07 6.51
N GLN A 224 8.88 -9.87 6.54
CA GLN A 224 8.87 -9.03 7.75
C GLN A 224 7.58 -8.23 7.94
N PHE A 225 6.93 -7.75 6.87
CA PHE A 225 5.91 -6.71 6.98
C PHE A 225 4.63 -6.97 6.18
N SER A 226 4.50 -8.09 5.50
CA SER A 226 3.32 -8.34 4.66
C SER A 226 2.02 -8.48 5.46
N ASP A 227 2.08 -8.85 6.73
CA ASP A 227 0.92 -8.88 7.62
C ASP A 227 0.28 -7.49 7.78
N LEU A 228 1.08 -6.45 8.02
CA LEU A 228 0.64 -5.05 8.06
C LEU A 228 0.19 -4.57 6.67
N ALA A 229 0.99 -4.87 5.65
CA ALA A 229 0.70 -4.43 4.29
C ALA A 229 -0.58 -5.06 3.71
N ALA A 230 -0.90 -6.30 4.07
CA ALA A 230 -2.17 -6.92 3.70
C ALA A 230 -3.37 -6.21 4.35
N VAL A 231 -3.25 -5.82 5.63
CA VAL A 231 -4.29 -5.05 6.33
C VAL A 231 -4.48 -3.69 5.64
N ALA A 232 -3.40 -2.98 5.34
CA ALA A 232 -3.43 -1.71 4.62
C ALA A 232 -4.10 -1.84 3.24
N THR A 233 -3.62 -2.77 2.41
CA THR A 233 -4.12 -3.01 1.05
C THR A 233 -5.64 -3.28 1.03
N VAL A 234 -6.14 -4.04 2.01
CA VAL A 234 -7.58 -4.31 2.10
C VAL A 234 -8.35 -3.11 2.63
N ALA A 235 -7.79 -2.37 3.59
CA ALA A 235 -8.45 -1.21 4.20
C ALA A 235 -8.56 -0.02 3.24
N ASP A 236 -7.55 0.20 2.40
CA ASP A 236 -7.52 1.25 1.39
C ASP A 236 -8.41 0.94 0.17
N VAL A 237 -8.92 -0.29 0.07
CA VAL A 237 -9.86 -0.72 -0.99
C VAL A 237 -9.26 -0.65 -2.39
N VAL A 238 -7.95 -0.74 -2.52
CA VAL A 238 -7.30 -0.86 -3.85
C VAL A 238 -7.67 -2.18 -4.54
N PRO A 239 -7.61 -2.25 -5.88
CA PRO A 239 -7.95 -3.46 -6.61
C PRO A 239 -7.11 -4.66 -6.16
N LEU A 240 -7.75 -5.76 -5.74
CA LEU A 240 -7.09 -7.00 -5.36
C LEU A 240 -6.76 -7.87 -6.59
N THR A 241 -5.94 -7.32 -7.47
CA THR A 241 -5.42 -7.95 -8.68
C THR A 241 -3.89 -7.88 -8.69
N GLY A 242 -3.21 -8.65 -9.53
CA GLY A 242 -1.76 -8.61 -9.65
C GLY A 242 -1.04 -8.67 -8.29
N GLU A 243 -0.09 -7.79 -8.09
CA GLU A 243 0.74 -7.74 -6.88
C GLU A 243 -0.06 -7.54 -5.59
N ASN A 244 -1.11 -6.72 -5.58
CA ASN A 244 -1.95 -6.54 -4.38
C ASN A 244 -2.61 -7.84 -3.95
N ARG A 245 -3.02 -8.68 -4.91
CA ARG A 245 -3.60 -9.97 -4.60
C ARG A 245 -2.57 -10.92 -3.99
N THR A 246 -1.37 -10.95 -4.56
CA THR A 246 -0.25 -11.72 -4.03
C THR A 246 0.11 -11.25 -2.62
N LEU A 247 0.30 -9.94 -2.44
CA LEU A 247 0.62 -9.34 -1.15
C LEU A 247 -0.41 -9.66 -0.06
N VAL A 248 -1.69 -9.56 -0.39
CA VAL A 248 -2.76 -9.90 0.56
C VAL A 248 -2.77 -11.39 0.86
N ARG A 249 -2.58 -12.28 -0.13
CA ARG A 249 -2.49 -13.73 0.10
C ARG A 249 -1.34 -14.06 1.04
N ASP A 250 -0.16 -13.54 0.78
CA ASP A 250 1.04 -13.82 1.53
C ASP A 250 0.95 -13.20 2.93
N GLY A 251 0.52 -11.95 3.02
CA GLY A 251 0.32 -11.27 4.30
C GLY A 251 -0.75 -11.91 5.18
N LEU A 252 -1.82 -12.47 4.62
CA LEU A 252 -2.80 -13.25 5.38
C LEU A 252 -2.19 -14.51 5.99
N HIS A 253 -1.24 -15.15 5.30
CA HIS A 253 -0.51 -16.29 5.84
C HIS A 253 0.34 -15.89 7.05
N TYR A 254 1.08 -14.78 6.95
CA TYR A 254 1.87 -14.24 8.07
C TYR A 254 0.98 -13.71 9.20
N LEU A 255 -0.17 -13.11 8.88
CA LEU A 255 -1.10 -12.57 9.87
C LEU A 255 -1.68 -13.64 10.81
N GLU A 256 -1.84 -14.90 10.35
CA GLU A 256 -2.33 -16.00 11.18
C GLU A 256 -1.43 -16.22 12.42
N ASN A 257 -0.14 -15.98 12.29
CA ASN A 257 0.86 -16.15 13.34
C ASN A 257 1.73 -14.90 13.52
N THR A 258 1.15 -13.72 13.31
CA THR A 258 1.90 -12.47 13.33
C THR A 258 2.71 -12.29 14.61
N GLU A 259 3.95 -11.87 14.48
CA GLU A 259 4.80 -11.49 15.62
C GLU A 259 4.58 -10.03 16.03
N ASN A 260 3.87 -9.24 15.22
CA ASN A 260 3.54 -7.86 15.55
C ASN A 260 2.60 -7.80 16.77
N MET A 261 3.12 -7.25 17.88
CA MET A 261 2.38 -7.18 19.14
C MET A 261 1.12 -6.34 19.04
N GLY A 262 1.13 -5.27 18.22
CA GLY A 262 -0.02 -4.40 17.99
C GLY A 262 -1.14 -5.13 17.27
N LEU A 263 -0.83 -5.83 16.17
CA LEU A 263 -1.79 -6.65 15.43
C LEU A 263 -2.35 -7.78 16.33
N ARG A 264 -1.51 -8.48 17.08
CA ARG A 264 -1.96 -9.52 18.03
C ARG A 264 -2.94 -8.96 19.06
N ALA A 265 -2.66 -7.77 19.59
CA ALA A 265 -3.53 -7.12 20.56
C ALA A 265 -4.87 -6.70 19.93
N LEU A 266 -4.87 -6.16 18.71
CA LEU A 266 -6.07 -5.80 17.97
C LEU A 266 -6.93 -7.02 17.64
N ILE A 267 -6.33 -8.08 17.12
CA ILE A 267 -7.00 -9.35 16.82
C ILE A 267 -7.66 -9.92 18.08
N GLY A 268 -6.91 -9.97 19.19
CA GLY A 268 -7.41 -10.46 20.47
C GLY A 268 -8.56 -9.58 21.01
N LYS A 269 -8.45 -8.25 20.91
CA LYS A 269 -9.48 -7.32 21.36
C LYS A 269 -10.74 -7.41 20.52
N ALA A 270 -10.62 -7.62 19.21
CA ALA A 270 -11.73 -7.81 18.30
C ALA A 270 -12.42 -9.18 18.46
N GLY A 271 -11.82 -10.11 19.23
CA GLY A 271 -12.35 -11.47 19.39
C GLY A 271 -12.33 -12.29 18.09
N LEU A 272 -11.49 -11.88 17.14
CA LEU A 272 -11.38 -12.55 15.85
C LEU A 272 -10.54 -13.82 16.04
N LYS A 273 -11.13 -14.96 15.61
CA LYS A 273 -10.33 -16.10 15.21
C LYS A 273 -9.98 -15.86 13.75
N LEU A 274 -8.71 -15.52 13.48
CA LEU A 274 -8.29 -15.27 12.11
C LEU A 274 -8.60 -16.49 11.27
N SER A 275 -9.51 -16.29 10.34
CA SER A 275 -9.72 -17.18 9.22
C SER A 275 -9.81 -16.29 7.98
N LEU A 276 -9.29 -16.77 6.88
CA LEU A 276 -9.33 -16.11 5.56
C LEU A 276 -10.71 -15.55 5.18
N ILE A 277 -11.79 -16.18 5.68
CA ILE A 277 -13.17 -15.77 5.45
C ILE A 277 -13.50 -14.43 6.15
N HIS A 278 -12.92 -14.15 7.31
CA HIS A 278 -13.24 -12.95 8.08
C HIS A 278 -12.54 -11.69 7.53
N ILE A 279 -11.44 -11.85 6.82
CA ILE A 279 -10.66 -10.75 6.24
C ILE A 279 -11.16 -10.43 4.82
N SER A 280 -11.71 -11.42 4.12
CA SER A 280 -12.23 -11.24 2.75
C SER A 280 -13.67 -10.71 2.65
N GLU A 281 -14.34 -10.43 3.78
CA GLU A 281 -15.70 -9.86 3.81
C GLU A 281 -15.77 -8.53 4.60
N PRO A 282 -15.06 -7.46 4.22
CA PRO A 282 -15.11 -6.16 4.91
C PRO A 282 -16.51 -5.52 4.85
N THR A 283 -17.35 -5.93 3.91
CA THR A 283 -18.69 -5.37 3.70
C THR A 283 -19.73 -5.80 4.75
N ARG A 284 -19.47 -6.83 5.54
CA ARG A 284 -20.41 -7.29 6.59
C ARG A 284 -20.37 -6.48 7.88
N GLN A 285 -19.32 -5.69 8.11
CA GLN A 285 -19.22 -4.85 9.31
C GLN A 285 -19.86 -3.46 9.15
N ALA A 286 -20.31 -3.10 7.95
CA ALA A 286 -20.96 -1.81 7.66
C ALA A 286 -22.50 -1.84 7.84
N GLU A 287 -23.09 -2.95 8.20
CA GLU A 287 -24.49 -3.09 8.56
C GLU A 287 -24.68 -3.17 10.10
#